data_a119655b80fae238c21ea90877954fc8
#
_entry.id   a119655b80fae238c21ea90877954fc8
#
_cell.length_a   1.000
_cell.length_b   1.000
_cell.length_c   1.000
_cell.angle_alpha   90.00
_cell.angle_beta   90.00
_cell.angle_gamma   90.00
#
_symmetry.space_group_name_H-M   'P 1'
#
loop_
_entity.id
_entity.type
_entity.pdbx_description
1 polymer ?
#
loop_
_entity_poly.entity_id
_entity_poly.type
_entity_poly.pdbx_seq_one_letter_code
_entity_poly.pdbx_strand_id
1 'polypeptide(L)'
;MSALAFTILAVLLTGPVPAMLARARWPLRAPRAAMVLWQAVALAAVLSAFSAGIAIATRVLVPGPDGRPTTSILGAEGRLGWPLWTAYIGVFALTVLVGARLMVAVVRVAIANRRRRAHHRMVVDLVGMGHGAALSQPCSRTRDLRVLDVPQPLAYCLPGVRSRVVVSEGTLSTLADAEVSAILTHERAHLRARHDLVLEAFTAVHAAFPRLVRSANALGAVQLLVELLADD
;
A
#
# COMPACT_ATOMS: atom_id res chain seq x y z
N MET A 1 -4.51 31.61 -1.48
CA MET A 1 -3.11 31.11 -1.56
C MET A 1 -3.03 29.60 -1.27
N SER A 2 -3.65 29.09 -0.18
CA SER A 2 -3.57 27.68 0.25
C SER A 2 -4.06 26.66 -0.80
N ALA A 3 -5.20 26.88 -1.46
CA ALA A 3 -5.75 25.97 -2.45
C ALA A 3 -4.80 25.77 -3.65
N LEU A 4 -4.19 26.84 -4.16
CA LEU A 4 -3.23 26.79 -5.26
C LEU A 4 -1.98 25.99 -4.84
N ALA A 5 -1.45 26.27 -3.65
CA ALA A 5 -0.28 25.56 -3.13
C ALA A 5 -0.54 24.05 -3.01
N PHE A 6 -1.68 23.64 -2.45
CA PHE A 6 -2.06 22.22 -2.34
C PHE A 6 -2.29 21.58 -3.71
N THR A 7 -2.85 22.31 -4.67
CA THR A 7 -3.04 21.78 -6.04
C THR A 7 -1.70 21.56 -6.72
N ILE A 8 -0.78 22.52 -6.65
CA ILE A 8 0.58 22.37 -7.20
C ILE A 8 1.29 21.19 -6.54
N LEU A 9 1.23 21.09 -5.21
CA LEU A 9 1.85 20.01 -4.46
C LEU A 9 1.28 18.65 -4.85
N ALA A 10 -0.04 18.54 -4.97
CA ALA A 10 -0.71 17.31 -5.40
C ALA A 10 -0.24 16.87 -6.81
N VAL A 11 -0.16 17.80 -7.77
CA VAL A 11 0.30 17.53 -9.13
C VAL A 11 1.77 17.09 -9.15
N LEU A 12 2.63 17.76 -8.38
CA LEU A 12 4.05 17.40 -8.28
C LEU A 12 4.25 16.02 -7.66
N LEU A 13 3.51 15.71 -6.59
CA LEU A 13 3.66 14.45 -5.85
C LEU A 13 2.98 13.26 -6.55
N THR A 14 2.04 13.49 -7.46
CA THR A 14 1.42 12.41 -8.25
C THR A 14 2.09 12.16 -9.59
N GLY A 15 2.86 13.11 -10.10
CA GLY A 15 3.47 13.08 -11.44
C GLY A 15 5.00 13.04 -11.41
N PRO A 16 5.68 14.20 -11.42
CA PRO A 16 7.12 14.24 -11.63
C PRO A 16 7.94 13.64 -10.47
N VAL A 17 7.55 13.84 -9.23
CA VAL A 17 8.33 13.37 -8.07
C VAL A 17 8.45 11.83 -8.04
N PRO A 18 7.37 11.04 -8.13
CA PRO A 18 7.49 9.58 -8.24
C PRO A 18 8.28 9.13 -9.48
N ALA A 19 8.12 9.82 -10.61
CA ALA A 19 8.83 9.48 -11.84
C ALA A 19 10.35 9.71 -11.71
N MET A 20 10.77 10.77 -11.04
CA MET A 20 12.18 11.04 -10.73
C MET A 20 12.73 10.03 -9.72
N LEU A 21 11.97 9.74 -8.68
CA LEU A 21 12.37 8.80 -7.62
C LEU A 21 12.53 7.38 -8.17
N ALA A 22 11.65 6.94 -9.05
CA ALA A 22 11.72 5.62 -9.70
C ALA A 22 12.95 5.46 -10.62
N ARG A 23 13.51 6.56 -11.15
CA ARG A 23 14.72 6.56 -11.99
C ARG A 23 16.01 6.78 -11.20
N ALA A 24 15.91 7.18 -9.96
CA ALA A 24 17.06 7.45 -9.11
C ALA A 24 17.79 6.16 -8.72
N ARG A 25 19.13 6.22 -8.58
CA ARG A 25 19.95 5.09 -8.16
C ARG A 25 20.27 5.06 -6.66
N TRP A 26 20.11 6.20 -5.97
CA TRP A 26 20.38 6.27 -4.53
C TRP A 26 19.46 5.37 -3.66
N PRO A 27 18.19 5.08 -4.06
CA PRO A 27 17.33 4.18 -3.32
C PRO A 27 17.95 2.79 -3.11
N LEU A 28 18.76 2.32 -4.06
CA LEU A 28 19.46 1.04 -3.96
C LEU A 28 20.59 1.04 -2.91
N ARG A 29 21.08 2.23 -2.51
CA ARG A 29 22.12 2.40 -1.48
C ARG A 29 21.54 2.66 -0.09
N ALA A 30 20.30 3.11 0.00
CA ALA A 30 19.62 3.44 1.25
C ALA A 30 18.14 3.02 1.18
N PRO A 31 17.85 1.70 1.10
CA PRO A 31 16.51 1.19 0.83
C PRO A 31 15.50 1.58 1.91
N ARG A 32 15.90 1.64 3.18
CA ARG A 32 15.03 2.08 4.30
C ARG A 32 14.58 3.52 4.12
N ALA A 33 15.51 4.43 3.83
CA ALA A 33 15.20 5.84 3.62
C ALA A 33 14.32 6.03 2.37
N ALA A 34 14.58 5.29 1.31
CA ALA A 34 13.80 5.31 0.09
C ALA A 34 12.36 4.82 0.34
N MET A 35 12.17 3.73 1.10
CA MET A 35 10.85 3.21 1.44
C MET A 35 10.02 4.23 2.24
N VAL A 36 10.62 4.85 3.26
CA VAL A 36 9.96 5.91 4.05
C VAL A 36 9.60 7.10 3.16
N LEU A 37 10.49 7.50 2.25
CA LEU A 37 10.22 8.60 1.32
C LEU A 37 9.06 8.26 0.36
N TRP A 38 9.01 7.04 -0.19
CA TRP A 38 7.90 6.62 -1.04
C TRP A 38 6.55 6.67 -0.32
N GLN A 39 6.50 6.21 0.93
CA GLN A 39 5.29 6.27 1.76
C GLN A 39 4.90 7.73 2.06
N ALA A 40 5.88 8.57 2.42
CA ALA A 40 5.65 9.98 2.70
C ALA A 40 5.12 10.73 1.45
N VAL A 41 5.71 10.48 0.28
CA VAL A 41 5.25 11.05 -1.00
C VAL A 41 3.82 10.62 -1.31
N ALA A 42 3.51 9.34 -1.18
CA ALA A 42 2.16 8.83 -1.44
C ALA A 42 1.12 9.43 -0.48
N LEU A 43 1.42 9.50 0.81
CA LEU A 43 0.55 10.10 1.82
C LEU A 43 0.37 11.61 1.57
N ALA A 44 1.46 12.33 1.34
CA ALA A 44 1.43 13.76 1.05
C ALA A 44 0.65 14.08 -0.23
N ALA A 45 0.75 13.25 -1.28
CA ALA A 45 -0.04 13.38 -2.50
C ALA A 45 -1.54 13.29 -2.22
N VAL A 46 -1.96 12.27 -1.47
CA VAL A 46 -3.37 12.07 -1.09
C VAL A 46 -3.87 13.25 -0.25
N LEU A 47 -3.14 13.60 0.81
CA LEU A 47 -3.53 14.70 1.70
C LEU A 47 -3.61 16.04 0.95
N SER A 48 -2.64 16.33 0.05
CA SER A 48 -2.64 17.55 -0.74
C SER A 48 -3.81 17.63 -1.70
N ALA A 49 -4.15 16.52 -2.37
CA ALA A 49 -5.29 16.46 -3.28
C ALA A 49 -6.61 16.72 -2.54
N PHE A 50 -6.81 16.11 -1.37
CA PHE A 50 -7.99 16.35 -0.54
C PHE A 50 -8.02 17.76 0.03
N SER A 51 -6.90 18.28 0.53
CA SER A 51 -6.80 19.63 1.05
C SER A 51 -7.10 20.69 -0.03
N ALA A 52 -6.63 20.47 -1.26
CA ALA A 52 -6.96 21.33 -2.40
C ALA A 52 -8.46 21.32 -2.69
N GLY A 53 -9.06 20.15 -2.78
CA GLY A 53 -10.50 20.01 -3.04
C GLY A 53 -11.37 20.66 -1.95
N ILE A 54 -11.05 20.42 -0.70
CA ILE A 54 -11.74 21.02 0.46
C ILE A 54 -11.54 22.54 0.47
N ALA A 55 -10.31 23.03 0.27
CA ALA A 55 -10.02 24.47 0.28
C ALA A 55 -10.70 25.23 -0.87
N ILE A 56 -10.96 24.58 -2.00
CA ILE A 56 -11.74 25.14 -3.09
C ILE A 56 -13.24 25.09 -2.73
N ALA A 57 -13.72 23.95 -2.29
CA ALA A 57 -15.13 23.74 -1.94
C ALA A 57 -15.63 24.67 -0.83
N THR A 58 -14.81 24.90 0.20
CA THR A 58 -15.17 25.80 1.33
C THR A 58 -15.30 27.27 0.94
N ARG A 59 -14.89 27.67 -0.26
CA ARG A 59 -15.16 29.01 -0.80
C ARG A 59 -16.64 29.29 -1.05
N VAL A 60 -17.46 28.28 -1.15
CA VAL A 60 -18.94 28.42 -1.17
C VAL A 60 -19.45 28.90 0.18
N LEU A 61 -18.77 28.53 1.28
CA LEU A 61 -19.14 28.89 2.65
C LEU A 61 -18.40 30.16 3.05
N VAL A 62 -19.10 31.30 2.96
CA VAL A 62 -18.55 32.58 3.47
C VAL A 62 -18.94 32.73 4.94
N PRO A 63 -17.95 32.99 5.83
CA PRO A 63 -18.24 33.29 7.21
C PRO A 63 -19.15 34.52 7.36
N GLY A 64 -20.15 34.47 8.25
CA GLY A 64 -20.92 35.63 8.65
C GLY A 64 -20.10 36.57 9.50
N PRO A 65 -20.65 37.74 9.94
CA PRO A 65 -19.98 38.69 10.79
C PRO A 65 -19.51 38.10 12.12
N ASP A 66 -20.15 37.02 12.57
CA ASP A 66 -19.85 36.24 13.77
C ASP A 66 -18.85 35.11 13.58
N GLY A 67 -18.24 35.00 12.37
CA GLY A 67 -17.30 33.96 12.01
C GLY A 67 -17.92 32.60 11.72
N ARG A 68 -19.24 32.46 11.83
CA ARG A 68 -19.97 31.21 11.55
C ARG A 68 -20.38 31.13 10.10
N PRO A 69 -20.35 29.95 9.47
CA PRO A 69 -20.86 29.77 8.10
C PRO A 69 -22.38 29.93 8.12
N THR A 70 -22.86 31.12 7.71
CA THR A 70 -24.28 31.51 7.78
C THR A 70 -25.07 31.26 6.52
N THR A 71 -24.40 30.86 5.43
CA THR A 71 -25.08 30.67 4.14
C THR A 71 -25.30 29.20 3.84
N SER A 72 -26.54 28.86 3.51
CA SER A 72 -26.86 27.60 2.87
C SER A 72 -26.12 27.50 1.53
N ILE A 73 -25.75 26.31 1.13
CA ILE A 73 -25.13 26.03 -0.19
C ILE A 73 -26.00 26.63 -1.31
N LEU A 74 -27.34 26.58 -1.18
CA LEU A 74 -28.28 27.16 -2.12
C LEU A 74 -28.29 28.70 -2.11
N GLY A 75 -28.09 29.34 -0.95
CA GLY A 75 -28.00 30.80 -0.85
C GLY A 75 -26.70 31.40 -1.41
N ALA A 76 -25.66 30.58 -1.60
CA ALA A 76 -24.40 31.01 -2.19
C ALA A 76 -24.50 31.30 -3.71
N GLU A 77 -25.50 30.72 -4.41
CA GLU A 77 -25.73 30.93 -5.84
C GLU A 77 -25.98 32.39 -6.18
N GLY A 78 -26.82 33.08 -5.39
CA GLY A 78 -27.14 34.50 -5.60
C GLY A 78 -25.95 35.46 -5.46
N ARG A 79 -24.89 35.05 -4.73
CA ARG A 79 -23.68 35.88 -4.51
C ARG A 79 -22.55 35.57 -5.48
N LEU A 80 -22.35 34.30 -5.79
CA LEU A 80 -21.26 33.84 -6.65
C LEU A 80 -21.62 33.87 -8.14
N GLY A 81 -22.91 33.87 -8.44
CA GLY A 81 -23.42 33.61 -9.78
C GLY A 81 -23.37 32.12 -10.14
N TRP A 82 -24.30 31.71 -10.99
CA TRP A 82 -24.48 30.33 -11.38
C TRP A 82 -23.19 29.61 -11.87
N PRO A 83 -22.31 30.20 -12.68
CA PRO A 83 -21.13 29.48 -13.18
C PRO A 83 -20.09 29.15 -12.09
N LEU A 84 -19.82 30.08 -11.16
CA LEU A 84 -18.87 29.86 -10.08
C LEU A 84 -19.42 28.91 -9.03
N TRP A 85 -20.69 29.01 -8.71
CA TRP A 85 -21.38 28.12 -7.79
C TRP A 85 -21.33 26.67 -8.28
N THR A 86 -21.68 26.41 -9.55
CA THR A 86 -21.63 25.08 -10.14
C THR A 86 -20.21 24.52 -10.18
N ALA A 87 -19.20 25.36 -10.45
CA ALA A 87 -17.80 24.95 -10.43
C ALA A 87 -17.35 24.48 -9.04
N TYR A 88 -17.69 25.22 -8.00
CA TYR A 88 -17.34 24.82 -6.63
C TYR A 88 -18.06 23.54 -6.16
N ILE A 89 -19.34 23.40 -6.47
CA ILE A 89 -20.10 22.17 -6.19
C ILE A 89 -19.51 20.99 -6.97
N GLY A 90 -19.13 21.20 -8.24
CA GLY A 90 -18.47 20.18 -9.04
C GLY A 90 -17.14 19.72 -8.45
N VAL A 91 -16.30 20.64 -7.99
CA VAL A 91 -15.04 20.32 -7.30
C VAL A 91 -15.31 19.55 -6.00
N PHE A 92 -16.30 19.95 -5.23
CA PHE A 92 -16.70 19.23 -4.01
C PHE A 92 -17.13 17.80 -4.33
N ALA A 93 -18.06 17.64 -5.27
CA ALA A 93 -18.56 16.33 -5.70
C ALA A 93 -17.44 15.43 -6.23
N LEU A 94 -16.51 16.00 -7.03
CA LEU A 94 -15.32 15.28 -7.52
C LEU A 94 -14.42 14.84 -6.38
N THR A 95 -14.18 15.71 -5.39
CA THR A 95 -13.34 15.38 -4.22
C THR A 95 -13.93 14.24 -3.42
N VAL A 96 -15.25 14.28 -3.17
CA VAL A 96 -15.97 13.19 -2.48
C VAL A 96 -15.93 11.91 -3.30
N LEU A 97 -16.14 11.98 -4.61
CA LEU A 97 -16.11 10.82 -5.51
C LEU A 97 -14.71 10.17 -5.52
N VAL A 98 -13.64 10.97 -5.61
CA VAL A 98 -12.24 10.48 -5.55
C VAL A 98 -11.98 9.81 -4.21
N GLY A 99 -12.43 10.39 -3.10
CA GLY A 99 -12.31 9.80 -1.77
C GLY A 99 -13.05 8.49 -1.63
N ALA A 100 -14.31 8.45 -2.05
CA ALA A 100 -15.13 7.24 -2.03
C ALA A 100 -14.50 6.13 -2.88
N ARG A 101 -14.01 6.47 -4.08
CA ARG A 101 -13.34 5.51 -4.97
C ARG A 101 -12.06 4.94 -4.34
N LEU A 102 -11.25 5.79 -3.71
CA LEU A 102 -10.05 5.35 -3.01
C LEU A 102 -10.41 4.44 -1.82
N MET A 103 -11.38 4.83 -1.02
CA MET A 103 -11.84 4.03 0.11
C MET A 103 -12.36 2.65 -0.33
N VAL A 104 -13.20 2.62 -1.38
CA VAL A 104 -13.70 1.36 -1.96
C VAL A 104 -12.55 0.50 -2.47
N ALA A 105 -11.55 1.07 -3.13
CA ALA A 105 -10.39 0.33 -3.62
C ALA A 105 -9.58 -0.27 -2.46
N VAL A 106 -9.30 0.52 -1.42
CA VAL A 106 -8.59 0.04 -0.22
C VAL A 106 -9.34 -1.12 0.44
N VAL A 107 -10.65 -0.96 0.66
CA VAL A 107 -11.47 -2.01 1.29
C VAL A 107 -11.51 -3.27 0.42
N ARG A 108 -11.70 -3.14 -0.89
CA ARG A 108 -11.74 -4.30 -1.82
C ARG A 108 -10.41 -5.04 -1.86
N VAL A 109 -9.28 -4.32 -1.96
CA VAL A 109 -7.94 -4.92 -1.96
C VAL A 109 -7.68 -5.61 -0.63
N ALA A 110 -7.97 -4.95 0.49
CA ALA A 110 -7.79 -5.53 1.82
C ALA A 110 -8.63 -6.81 2.03
N ILE A 111 -9.90 -6.79 1.63
CA ILE A 111 -10.79 -7.98 1.71
C ILE A 111 -10.28 -9.10 0.80
N ALA A 112 -9.93 -8.79 -0.45
CA ALA A 112 -9.43 -9.78 -1.40
C ALA A 112 -8.15 -10.45 -0.89
N ASN A 113 -7.19 -9.66 -0.39
CA ASN A 113 -5.94 -10.16 0.16
C ASN A 113 -6.18 -11.01 1.43
N ARG A 114 -7.06 -10.55 2.34
CA ARG A 114 -7.43 -11.31 3.55
C ARG A 114 -8.05 -12.66 3.19
N ARG A 115 -8.98 -12.69 2.22
CA ARG A 115 -9.63 -13.94 1.75
C ARG A 115 -8.61 -14.89 1.11
N ARG A 116 -7.74 -14.38 0.22
CA ARG A 116 -6.68 -15.18 -0.41
C ARG A 116 -5.73 -15.77 0.63
N ARG A 117 -5.28 -14.96 1.59
CA ARG A 117 -4.38 -15.41 2.67
C ARG A 117 -5.07 -16.41 3.61
N ALA A 118 -6.36 -16.24 3.90
CA ALA A 118 -7.12 -17.18 4.72
C ALA A 118 -7.28 -18.53 4.02
N HIS A 119 -7.66 -18.53 2.74
CA HIS A 119 -7.78 -19.74 1.93
C HIS A 119 -6.43 -20.45 1.82
N HIS A 120 -5.37 -19.73 1.48
CA HIS A 120 -4.04 -20.30 1.33
C HIS A 120 -3.53 -20.91 2.65
N ARG A 121 -3.74 -20.23 3.79
CA ARG A 121 -3.40 -20.77 5.12
C ARG A 121 -4.15 -22.06 5.42
N MET A 122 -5.45 -22.12 5.11
CA MET A 122 -6.24 -23.34 5.30
C MET A 122 -5.68 -24.51 4.50
N VAL A 123 -5.31 -24.27 3.23
CA VAL A 123 -4.70 -25.30 2.38
C VAL A 123 -3.34 -25.75 2.96
N VAL A 124 -2.48 -24.81 3.34
CA VAL A 124 -1.16 -25.11 3.93
C VAL A 124 -1.29 -25.84 5.28
N ASP A 125 -2.23 -25.45 6.10
CA ASP A 125 -2.44 -26.11 7.40
C ASP A 125 -3.01 -27.54 7.21
N LEU A 126 -3.79 -27.81 6.16
CA LEU A 126 -4.31 -29.14 5.83
C LEU A 126 -3.22 -30.05 5.23
N VAL A 127 -2.44 -29.55 4.27
CA VAL A 127 -1.39 -30.32 3.60
C VAL A 127 -0.18 -30.49 4.50
N GLY A 128 0.19 -29.49 5.29
CA GLY A 128 1.36 -29.53 6.19
C GLY A 128 1.17 -30.33 7.47
N MET A 129 -0.05 -30.74 7.83
CA MET A 129 -0.30 -31.57 9.04
C MET A 129 0.20 -33.01 8.90
N GLY A 130 0.46 -33.49 7.68
CA GLY A 130 0.90 -34.87 7.43
C GLY A 130 2.38 -35.17 7.74
N HIS A 131 3.25 -34.17 7.78
CA HIS A 131 4.71 -34.39 7.71
C HIS A 131 5.52 -33.75 8.87
N GLY A 132 4.88 -33.02 9.79
CA GLY A 132 5.56 -32.32 10.88
C GLY A 132 6.26 -33.22 11.94
N ALA A 133 6.09 -34.53 11.86
CA ALA A 133 6.65 -35.49 12.81
C ALA A 133 8.02 -36.07 12.38
N ALA A 134 8.41 -35.94 11.10
CA ALA A 134 9.57 -36.63 10.54
C ALA A 134 10.88 -35.84 10.49
N LEU A 135 10.87 -34.51 10.74
CA LEU A 135 12.06 -33.71 10.66
C LEU A 135 12.79 -33.64 12.01
N SER A 136 13.89 -34.41 12.10
CA SER A 136 14.82 -34.41 13.23
C SER A 136 15.70 -33.15 13.33
N GLN A 137 15.46 -32.14 12.49
CA GLN A 137 16.31 -30.96 12.38
C GLN A 137 15.86 -29.83 13.33
N PRO A 138 16.79 -29.04 13.90
CA PRO A 138 16.50 -27.94 14.83
C PRO A 138 15.66 -26.82 14.23
N CYS A 139 15.56 -26.71 12.89
CA CYS A 139 14.69 -25.75 12.17
C CYS A 139 13.18 -26.03 12.35
N SER A 140 12.78 -27.26 12.70
CA SER A 140 11.37 -27.67 12.83
C SER A 140 10.67 -27.18 14.12
N ARG A 141 11.39 -26.58 15.05
CA ARG A 141 10.86 -26.21 16.38
C ARG A 141 10.15 -24.86 16.46
N THR A 142 10.12 -24.09 15.39
CA THR A 142 9.40 -22.81 15.40
C THR A 142 7.93 -23.02 15.02
N ARG A 143 7.01 -22.57 15.87
CA ARG A 143 5.54 -22.70 15.69
C ARG A 143 5.00 -22.06 14.41
N ASP A 144 5.83 -21.25 13.76
CA ASP A 144 5.51 -20.52 12.53
C ASP A 144 5.89 -21.27 11.25
N LEU A 145 6.72 -22.31 11.33
CA LEU A 145 7.20 -23.08 10.17
C LEU A 145 6.19 -24.16 9.76
N ARG A 146 5.97 -24.30 8.46
CA ARG A 146 5.22 -25.40 7.82
C ARG A 146 6.07 -25.99 6.70
N VAL A 147 6.14 -27.31 6.65
CA VAL A 147 6.80 -28.05 5.59
C VAL A 147 5.74 -28.64 4.68
N LEU A 148 5.87 -28.43 3.38
CA LEU A 148 5.01 -29.02 2.36
C LEU A 148 5.75 -30.17 1.69
N ASP A 149 5.06 -31.30 1.52
CA ASP A 149 5.53 -32.45 0.76
C ASP A 149 5.40 -32.17 -0.75
N VAL A 150 6.33 -31.31 -1.25
CA VAL A 150 6.42 -30.94 -2.67
C VAL A 150 7.88 -31.01 -3.08
N PRO A 151 8.21 -31.74 -4.19
CA PRO A 151 9.60 -31.91 -4.62
C PRO A 151 10.22 -30.66 -5.21
N GLN A 152 9.41 -29.66 -5.67
CA GLN A 152 9.94 -28.40 -6.17
C GLN A 152 10.44 -27.54 -5.02
N PRO A 153 11.66 -26.98 -5.08
CA PRO A 153 12.18 -26.05 -4.10
C PRO A 153 11.32 -24.79 -4.07
N LEU A 154 10.69 -24.51 -2.93
CA LEU A 154 9.95 -23.26 -2.68
C LEU A 154 9.97 -22.90 -1.20
N ALA A 155 10.03 -21.59 -0.94
CA ALA A 155 9.88 -21.00 0.36
C ALA A 155 9.13 -19.68 0.23
N TYR A 156 8.27 -19.36 1.18
CA TYR A 156 7.54 -18.10 1.21
C TYR A 156 6.91 -17.85 2.58
N CYS A 157 6.58 -16.59 2.86
CA CYS A 157 5.87 -16.23 4.07
C CYS A 157 4.38 -15.97 3.83
N LEU A 158 3.57 -16.29 4.84
CA LEU A 158 2.13 -15.99 4.90
C LEU A 158 1.88 -15.00 6.04
N PRO A 159 1.71 -13.71 5.74
CA PRO A 159 1.45 -12.70 6.77
C PRO A 159 0.04 -12.82 7.36
N GLY A 160 -0.13 -12.39 8.62
CA GLY A 160 -1.41 -12.37 9.30
C GLY A 160 -1.27 -12.42 10.82
N VAL A 161 -2.39 -12.59 11.55
CA VAL A 161 -2.43 -12.68 13.02
C VAL A 161 -1.59 -13.86 13.53
N ARG A 162 -1.62 -14.96 12.82
CA ARG A 162 -0.72 -16.11 13.01
C ARG A 162 0.08 -16.26 11.71
N SER A 163 1.21 -15.57 11.62
CA SER A 163 2.10 -15.68 10.47
C SER A 163 2.66 -17.11 10.34
N ARG A 164 2.97 -17.51 9.10
CA ARG A 164 3.59 -18.79 8.78
C ARG A 164 4.75 -18.55 7.83
N VAL A 165 5.82 -19.31 7.99
CA VAL A 165 6.83 -19.50 6.97
C VAL A 165 6.64 -20.90 6.41
N VAL A 166 6.57 -21.02 5.11
CA VAL A 166 6.31 -22.28 4.40
C VAL A 166 7.54 -22.63 3.61
N VAL A 167 8.00 -23.88 3.74
CA VAL A 167 9.14 -24.43 3.01
C VAL A 167 8.74 -25.78 2.44
N SER A 168 9.20 -26.12 1.24
CA SER A 168 8.98 -27.45 0.67
C SER A 168 10.06 -28.44 1.10
N GLU A 169 9.73 -29.73 1.04
CA GLU A 169 10.69 -30.81 1.22
C GLU A 169 11.78 -30.75 0.15
N GLY A 170 11.45 -30.35 -1.08
CA GLY A 170 12.42 -30.10 -2.13
C GLY A 170 13.45 -29.03 -1.77
N THR A 171 13.08 -27.97 -1.06
CA THR A 171 14.04 -26.98 -0.54
C THR A 171 14.97 -27.60 0.49
N LEU A 172 14.41 -28.36 1.44
CA LEU A 172 15.18 -28.98 2.53
C LEU A 172 16.12 -30.09 2.06
N SER A 173 15.77 -30.79 0.98
CA SER A 173 16.59 -31.86 0.40
C SER A 173 17.66 -31.38 -0.59
N THR A 174 17.45 -30.21 -1.21
CA THR A 174 18.33 -29.69 -2.27
C THR A 174 19.36 -28.69 -1.74
N LEU A 175 19.03 -27.93 -0.71
CA LEU A 175 19.84 -26.84 -0.18
C LEU A 175 20.57 -27.24 1.12
N ALA A 176 21.73 -26.66 1.34
CA ALA A 176 22.47 -26.81 2.58
C ALA A 176 21.76 -26.09 3.74
N ASP A 177 21.99 -26.54 4.97
CA ASP A 177 21.36 -25.97 6.17
C ASP A 177 21.58 -24.46 6.33
N ALA A 178 22.75 -23.97 5.91
CA ALA A 178 23.08 -22.55 5.92
C ALA A 178 22.22 -21.74 4.93
N GLU A 179 21.96 -22.29 3.74
CA GLU A 179 21.12 -21.68 2.71
C GLU A 179 19.65 -21.68 3.14
N VAL A 180 19.16 -22.77 3.70
CA VAL A 180 17.82 -22.85 4.27
C VAL A 180 17.65 -21.82 5.41
N SER A 181 18.65 -21.69 6.29
CA SER A 181 18.63 -20.69 7.37
C SER A 181 18.59 -19.25 6.84
N ALA A 182 19.34 -18.96 5.79
CA ALA A 182 19.33 -17.65 5.13
C ALA A 182 17.92 -17.34 4.54
N ILE A 183 17.33 -18.28 3.81
CA ILE A 183 15.98 -18.14 3.25
C ILE A 183 14.93 -17.91 4.36
N LEU A 184 14.98 -18.69 5.44
CA LEU A 184 14.05 -18.52 6.56
C LEU A 184 14.21 -17.16 7.25
N THR A 185 15.44 -16.63 7.32
CA THR A 185 15.71 -15.32 7.90
C THR A 185 15.15 -14.22 7.01
N HIS A 186 15.32 -14.32 5.69
CA HIS A 186 14.74 -13.42 4.69
C HIS A 186 13.21 -13.39 4.77
N GLU A 187 12.55 -14.54 4.74
CA GLU A 187 11.10 -14.63 4.84
C GLU A 187 10.55 -14.04 6.16
N ARG A 188 11.27 -14.25 7.26
CA ARG A 188 10.91 -13.65 8.54
C ARG A 188 11.14 -12.15 8.57
N ALA A 189 12.08 -11.60 7.81
CA ALA A 189 12.28 -10.17 7.67
C ALA A 189 11.06 -9.51 7.01
N HIS A 190 10.50 -10.10 5.94
CA HIS A 190 9.25 -9.65 5.33
C HIS A 190 8.09 -9.60 6.33
N LEU A 191 7.94 -10.63 7.17
CA LEU A 191 6.89 -10.67 8.19
C LEU A 191 7.07 -9.61 9.27
N ARG A 192 8.30 -9.40 9.75
CA ARG A 192 8.60 -8.40 10.80
C ARG A 192 8.37 -6.98 10.32
N ALA A 193 8.82 -6.66 9.12
CA ALA A 193 8.71 -5.32 8.55
C ALA A 193 7.32 -5.02 7.98
N ARG A 194 6.41 -6.00 7.94
CA ARG A 194 5.06 -5.85 7.40
C ARG A 194 5.05 -5.30 5.97
N HIS A 195 5.98 -5.77 5.15
CA HIS A 195 6.11 -5.34 3.77
C HIS A 195 4.83 -5.57 2.95
N ASP A 196 4.03 -6.55 3.34
CA ASP A 196 2.71 -6.83 2.77
C ASP A 196 1.72 -5.66 2.86
N LEU A 197 1.74 -4.89 3.95
CA LEU A 197 0.86 -3.72 4.12
C LEU A 197 1.26 -2.57 3.21
N VAL A 198 2.57 -2.37 3.01
CA VAL A 198 3.08 -1.35 2.10
C VAL A 198 2.64 -1.65 0.67
N LEU A 199 2.89 -2.88 0.21
CA LEU A 199 2.48 -3.33 -1.13
C LEU A 199 0.96 -3.27 -1.31
N GLU A 200 0.18 -3.60 -0.28
CA GLU A 200 -1.28 -3.52 -0.29
C GLU A 200 -1.76 -2.08 -0.48
N ALA A 201 -1.15 -1.11 0.21
CA ALA A 201 -1.47 0.31 0.07
C ALA A 201 -1.19 0.84 -1.34
N PHE A 202 0.00 0.54 -1.90
CA PHE A 202 0.34 0.93 -3.27
C PHE A 202 -0.56 0.26 -4.31
N THR A 203 -0.90 -1.01 -4.11
CA THR A 203 -1.84 -1.75 -4.97
C THR A 203 -3.24 -1.13 -4.93
N ALA A 204 -3.71 -0.69 -3.76
CA ALA A 204 -5.01 -0.04 -3.62
C ALA A 204 -5.07 1.31 -4.37
N VAL A 205 -4.02 2.12 -4.26
CA VAL A 205 -3.91 3.38 -5.01
C VAL A 205 -3.91 3.13 -6.52
N HIS A 206 -3.14 2.14 -6.98
CA HIS A 206 -3.12 1.75 -8.38
C HIS A 206 -4.48 1.23 -8.87
N ALA A 207 -5.16 0.40 -8.08
CA ALA A 207 -6.50 -0.10 -8.40
C ALA A 207 -7.55 1.01 -8.45
N ALA A 208 -7.41 2.04 -7.58
CA ALA A 208 -8.29 3.21 -7.62
C ALA A 208 -8.10 4.05 -8.88
N PHE A 209 -6.84 4.25 -9.32
CA PHE A 209 -6.50 5.21 -10.38
C PHE A 209 -5.53 4.64 -11.43
N PRO A 210 -5.90 3.58 -12.16
CA PRO A 210 -4.98 2.86 -13.06
C PRO A 210 -4.46 3.70 -14.23
N ARG A 211 -5.19 4.78 -14.60
CA ARG A 211 -4.82 5.65 -15.72
C ARG A 211 -4.04 6.91 -15.30
N LEU A 212 -4.25 7.40 -14.07
CA LEU A 212 -3.56 8.58 -13.55
C LEU A 212 -2.19 8.23 -12.98
N VAL A 213 -2.14 7.12 -12.27
CA VAL A 213 -0.90 6.64 -11.69
C VAL A 213 -0.18 5.82 -12.76
N ARG A 214 0.69 6.43 -13.54
CA ARG A 214 1.65 5.73 -14.43
C ARG A 214 2.65 4.88 -13.62
N SER A 215 2.16 4.19 -12.62
CA SER A 215 2.91 3.64 -11.51
C SER A 215 3.23 2.15 -11.63
N ALA A 216 3.15 1.56 -12.81
CA ALA A 216 3.83 0.27 -12.99
C ALA A 216 5.30 0.38 -12.56
N ASN A 217 5.94 1.52 -12.87
CA ASN A 217 7.32 1.81 -12.44
C ASN A 217 7.43 2.08 -10.93
N ALA A 218 6.44 2.75 -10.31
CA ALA A 218 6.45 3.03 -8.88
C ALA A 218 6.20 1.76 -8.05
N LEU A 219 5.23 0.93 -8.44
CA LEU A 219 4.96 -0.34 -7.78
C LEU A 219 6.16 -1.29 -7.91
N GLY A 220 6.77 -1.38 -9.09
CA GLY A 220 7.98 -2.16 -9.32
C GLY A 220 9.17 -1.66 -8.50
N ALA A 221 9.37 -0.34 -8.39
CA ALA A 221 10.41 0.23 -7.55
C ALA A 221 10.20 -0.10 -6.06
N VAL A 222 8.95 -0.01 -5.58
CA VAL A 222 8.62 -0.37 -4.19
C VAL A 222 8.81 -1.87 -3.94
N GLN A 223 8.44 -2.74 -4.91
CA GLN A 223 8.67 -4.18 -4.81
C GLN A 223 10.18 -4.49 -4.69
N LEU A 224 11.01 -3.88 -5.55
CA LEU A 224 12.46 -4.04 -5.48
C LEU A 224 13.04 -3.59 -4.13
N LEU A 225 12.56 -2.45 -3.59
CA LEU A 225 13.00 -1.96 -2.29
C LEU A 225 12.59 -2.89 -1.14
N VAL A 226 11.44 -3.54 -1.25
CA VAL A 226 10.97 -4.53 -0.27
C VAL A 226 11.89 -5.74 -0.23
N GLU A 227 12.34 -6.23 -1.39
CA GLU A 227 13.29 -7.34 -1.48
C GLU A 227 14.67 -6.95 -0.90
N LEU A 228 15.20 -5.78 -1.30
CA LEU A 228 16.48 -5.28 -0.76
C LEU A 228 16.45 -5.09 0.77
N LEU A 229 15.28 -4.74 1.33
CA LEU A 229 15.11 -4.58 2.77
C LEU A 229 15.00 -5.91 3.53
N ALA A 230 14.63 -6.98 2.86
CA ALA A 230 14.55 -8.30 3.46
C ALA A 230 15.93 -8.98 3.51
N ASP A 231 16.85 -8.57 2.61
CA ASP A 231 18.24 -9.04 2.57
C ASP A 231 19.18 -8.31 3.56
N ASP A 232 18.72 -7.17 4.15
CA ASP A 232 19.49 -6.29 5.04
C ASP A 232 19.30 -6.71 6.54
#